data_fe19677a416ffa143b8891187cdf9f3a
#
_entry.id   fe19677a416ffa143b8891187cdf9f3a
#
_cell.length_a   1.000
_cell.length_b   1.000
_cell.length_c   1.000
_cell.angle_alpha   90.00
_cell.angle_beta   90.00
_cell.angle_gamma   90.00
#
_symmetry.space_group_name_H-M   'P 1'
#
loop_
_entity.id
_entity.type
_entity.pdbx_description
1 polymer ?
#
loop_
_entity_poly.entity_id
_entity_poly.type
_entity_poly.pdbx_seq_one_letter_code
_entity_poly.pdbx_strand_id
1 'polypeptide(L)'
;MPATPLVRIFYAEDDEDIQRIVRMSLERIGKMTVRIESDPLKAIEGIKEFKPDLVMLDWMMPGMDGPTLLKTMREQPETASYPAVFITAKATQKDHAELLELGAAGIVSKPFSPKDLPEQLRTIWAGLP
;
A
#
# COMPACT_ATOMS: atom_id res chain seq x y z
N MET A 1 16.60 -3.80 -8.59
CA MET A 1 15.38 -4.54 -8.94
C MET A 1 15.23 -5.75 -8.02
N PRO A 2 14.06 -5.96 -7.39
CA PRO A 2 13.89 -7.11 -6.53
C PRO A 2 14.03 -8.42 -7.29
N ALA A 3 14.70 -9.37 -6.68
CA ALA A 3 14.92 -10.68 -7.30
C ALA A 3 13.73 -11.63 -7.12
N THR A 4 12.81 -11.31 -6.19
CA THR A 4 11.68 -12.15 -5.86
C THR A 4 10.38 -11.58 -6.44
N PRO A 5 9.40 -12.43 -6.76
CA PRO A 5 8.10 -11.94 -7.23
C PRO A 5 7.35 -11.24 -6.09
N LEU A 6 6.46 -10.33 -6.46
CA LEU A 6 5.56 -9.67 -5.51
C LEU A 6 4.45 -10.66 -5.14
N VAL A 7 4.39 -11.04 -3.87
CA VAL A 7 3.43 -12.05 -3.40
C VAL A 7 2.57 -11.56 -2.24
N ARG A 8 3.17 -10.88 -1.25
CA ARG A 8 2.48 -10.54 -0.01
C ARG A 8 2.26 -9.04 0.10
N ILE A 9 0.98 -8.65 0.21
CA ILE A 9 0.57 -7.26 0.29
C ILE A 9 -0.13 -7.02 1.62
N PHE A 10 0.28 -5.99 2.35
CA PHE A 10 -0.46 -5.47 3.50
C PHE A 10 -1.18 -4.20 3.07
N TYR A 11 -2.46 -4.08 3.38
CA TYR A 11 -3.25 -2.94 2.97
C TYR A 11 -3.96 -2.30 4.14
N ALA A 12 -3.69 -1.02 4.41
CA ALA A 12 -4.38 -0.23 5.43
C ALA A 12 -5.52 0.56 4.76
N GLU A 13 -6.76 0.23 5.08
CA GLU A 13 -7.96 0.81 4.49
C GLU A 13 -9.15 0.62 5.42
N ASP A 14 -9.88 1.67 5.71
CA ASP A 14 -11.06 1.61 6.59
C ASP A 14 -12.38 1.33 5.86
N ASP A 15 -12.45 1.60 4.55
CA ASP A 15 -13.67 1.40 3.77
C ASP A 15 -13.83 -0.08 3.37
N GLU A 16 -14.88 -0.72 3.87
CA GLU A 16 -15.12 -2.15 3.64
C GLU A 16 -15.38 -2.49 2.17
N ASP A 17 -16.02 -1.61 1.43
CA ASP A 17 -16.30 -1.85 0.01
C ASP A 17 -15.01 -1.84 -0.80
N ILE A 18 -14.13 -0.89 -0.52
CA ILE A 18 -12.83 -0.83 -1.18
C ILE A 18 -11.97 -2.03 -0.77
N GLN A 19 -12.00 -2.43 0.50
CA GLN A 19 -11.30 -3.62 0.97
C GLN A 19 -11.69 -4.86 0.15
N ARG A 20 -12.99 -5.06 -0.07
CA ARG A 20 -13.48 -6.22 -0.84
C ARG A 20 -13.01 -6.20 -2.27
N ILE A 21 -13.05 -5.03 -2.91
CA ILE A 21 -12.59 -4.88 -4.30
C ILE A 21 -11.10 -5.16 -4.42
N VAL A 22 -10.31 -4.59 -3.51
CA VAL A 22 -8.85 -4.79 -3.51
C VAL A 22 -8.51 -6.25 -3.23
N ARG A 23 -9.16 -6.87 -2.24
CA ARG A 23 -8.92 -8.27 -1.93
C ARG A 23 -9.21 -9.16 -3.12
N MET A 24 -10.37 -8.98 -3.75
CA MET A 24 -10.73 -9.75 -4.95
C MET A 24 -9.69 -9.55 -6.05
N SER A 25 -9.32 -8.30 -6.30
CA SER A 25 -8.36 -7.97 -7.34
C SER A 25 -7.01 -8.65 -7.11
N LEU A 26 -6.46 -8.49 -5.91
CA LEU A 26 -5.11 -8.99 -5.62
C LEU A 26 -5.08 -10.50 -5.41
N GLU A 27 -6.09 -11.07 -4.76
CA GLU A 27 -6.10 -12.51 -4.48
C GLU A 27 -6.53 -13.34 -5.68
N ARG A 28 -7.61 -12.95 -6.34
CA ARG A 28 -8.17 -13.76 -7.45
C ARG A 28 -7.51 -13.47 -8.78
N ILE A 29 -7.33 -12.21 -9.13
CA ILE A 29 -6.73 -11.83 -10.40
C ILE A 29 -5.21 -11.86 -10.29
N GLY A 30 -4.65 -11.27 -9.24
CA GLY A 30 -3.21 -11.15 -9.05
C GLY A 30 -2.53 -12.37 -8.46
N LYS A 31 -3.29 -13.30 -7.85
CA LYS A 31 -2.75 -14.48 -7.17
C LYS A 31 -1.78 -14.13 -6.06
N MET A 32 -2.07 -13.05 -5.34
CA MET A 32 -1.27 -12.57 -4.22
C MET A 32 -1.92 -12.93 -2.89
N THR A 33 -1.15 -12.87 -1.81
CA THR A 33 -1.66 -13.03 -0.44
C THR A 33 -1.81 -11.64 0.17
N VAL A 34 -3.00 -11.34 0.70
CA VAL A 34 -3.35 -10.01 1.18
C VAL A 34 -3.80 -10.05 2.62
N ARG A 35 -3.26 -9.15 3.43
CA ARG A 35 -3.80 -8.87 4.77
C ARG A 35 -4.26 -7.42 4.79
N ILE A 36 -5.49 -7.18 5.25
CA ILE A 36 -6.09 -5.86 5.32
C ILE A 36 -6.32 -5.49 6.79
N GLU A 37 -5.97 -4.27 7.15
CA GLU A 37 -6.24 -3.70 8.47
C GLU A 37 -7.08 -2.45 8.31
N SER A 38 -8.24 -2.41 9.00
CA SER A 38 -9.17 -1.27 8.93
C SER A 38 -8.79 -0.15 9.91
N ASP A 39 -8.05 -0.46 10.97
CA ASP A 39 -7.65 0.51 11.98
C ASP A 39 -6.18 0.88 11.77
N PRO A 40 -5.89 2.13 11.34
CA PRO A 40 -4.50 2.51 11.09
C PRO A 40 -3.62 2.45 12.33
N LEU A 41 -4.22 2.54 13.54
CA LEU A 41 -3.45 2.45 14.79
C LEU A 41 -2.93 1.03 15.04
N LYS A 42 -3.51 0.04 14.38
CA LYS A 42 -3.08 -1.36 14.48
C LYS A 42 -2.20 -1.80 13.30
N ALA A 43 -2.01 -0.92 12.32
CA ALA A 43 -1.33 -1.29 11.09
C ALA A 43 0.15 -1.67 11.32
N ILE A 44 0.85 -0.93 12.16
CA ILE A 44 2.27 -1.21 12.42
C ILE A 44 2.46 -2.63 12.95
N GLU A 45 1.68 -3.02 13.95
CA GLU A 45 1.77 -4.38 14.50
C GLU A 45 1.38 -5.44 13.46
N GLY A 46 0.36 -5.15 12.66
CA GLY A 46 -0.05 -6.04 11.58
C GLY A 46 1.05 -6.24 10.54
N ILE A 47 1.76 -5.18 10.18
CA ILE A 47 2.88 -5.25 9.24
C ILE A 47 4.00 -6.13 9.82
N LYS A 48 4.34 -5.92 11.08
CA LYS A 48 5.38 -6.71 11.75
C LYS A 48 5.03 -8.21 11.77
N GLU A 49 3.77 -8.53 12.04
CA GLU A 49 3.30 -9.92 12.08
C GLU A 49 3.25 -10.55 10.69
N PHE A 50 2.71 -9.83 9.73
CA PHE A 50 2.48 -10.36 8.38
C PHE A 50 3.75 -10.44 7.54
N LYS A 51 4.68 -9.52 7.74
CA LYS A 51 5.93 -9.42 6.98
C LYS A 51 5.66 -9.39 5.47
N PRO A 52 5.01 -8.31 4.99
CA PRO A 52 4.66 -8.20 3.57
C PRO A 52 5.89 -7.93 2.69
N ASP A 53 5.70 -8.09 1.39
CA ASP A 53 6.66 -7.60 0.41
C ASP A 53 6.45 -6.10 0.19
N LEU A 54 5.18 -5.67 0.18
CA LEU A 54 4.80 -4.30 -0.13
C LEU A 54 3.62 -3.90 0.74
N VAL A 55 3.60 -2.64 1.17
CA VAL A 55 2.51 -2.07 1.96
C VAL A 55 1.74 -1.08 1.10
N MET A 56 0.41 -1.22 1.05
CA MET A 56 -0.48 -0.23 0.43
C MET A 56 -1.16 0.58 1.52
N LEU A 57 -1.23 1.88 1.31
CA LEU A 57 -1.82 2.81 2.28
C LEU A 57 -2.86 3.68 1.60
N ASP A 58 -4.06 3.77 2.20
CA ASP A 58 -4.99 4.81 1.83
C ASP A 58 -4.53 6.13 2.43
N TRP A 59 -4.78 7.26 1.74
CA TRP A 59 -4.40 8.57 2.26
C TRP A 59 -5.26 8.97 3.46
N MET A 60 -6.59 8.87 3.30
CA MET A 60 -7.54 9.39 4.29
C MET A 60 -8.13 8.26 5.11
N MET A 61 -7.70 8.15 6.37
CA MET A 61 -8.24 7.18 7.32
C MET A 61 -8.55 7.87 8.65
N PRO A 62 -9.66 7.48 9.34
CA PRO A 62 -9.94 8.04 10.65
C PRO A 62 -8.84 7.68 11.65
N GLY A 63 -8.43 8.64 12.46
CA GLY A 63 -7.45 8.41 13.51
C GLY A 63 -6.00 8.60 13.10
N MET A 64 -5.63 8.21 11.89
CA MET A 64 -4.28 8.41 11.38
C MET A 64 -4.30 8.35 9.85
N ASP A 65 -3.82 9.39 9.17
CA ASP A 65 -3.77 9.37 7.71
C ASP A 65 -2.58 8.52 7.19
N GLY A 66 -2.60 8.23 5.90
CA GLY A 66 -1.56 7.43 5.27
C GLY A 66 -0.16 8.02 5.37
N PRO A 67 0.03 9.32 5.11
CA PRO A 67 1.35 9.94 5.28
C PRO A 67 1.91 9.80 6.69
N THR A 68 1.08 9.98 7.72
CA THR A 68 1.50 9.80 9.11
C THR A 68 1.88 8.34 9.40
N LEU A 69 1.10 7.40 8.87
CA LEU A 69 1.40 5.98 9.03
C LEU A 69 2.73 5.62 8.35
N LEU A 70 2.97 6.14 7.14
CA LEU A 70 4.25 5.92 6.46
C LEU A 70 5.42 6.47 7.28
N LYS A 71 5.26 7.66 7.82
CA LYS A 71 6.28 8.27 8.67
C LYS A 71 6.57 7.39 9.89
N THR A 72 5.52 6.87 10.52
CA THR A 72 5.66 5.97 11.67
C THR A 72 6.40 4.69 11.28
N MET A 73 6.09 4.12 10.11
CA MET A 73 6.81 2.96 9.59
C MET A 73 8.30 3.23 9.45
N ARG A 74 8.66 4.40 8.92
CA ARG A 74 10.06 4.76 8.67
C ARG A 74 10.85 5.00 9.96
N GLU A 75 10.16 5.32 11.05
CA GLU A 75 10.79 5.59 12.35
C GLU A 75 11.09 4.30 13.14
N GLN A 76 10.54 3.15 12.74
CA GLN A 76 10.76 1.89 13.46
C GLN A 76 11.61 0.93 12.64
N PRO A 77 12.68 0.35 13.22
CA PRO A 77 13.57 -0.53 12.47
C PRO A 77 12.89 -1.71 11.80
N GLU A 78 11.86 -2.28 12.44
CA GLU A 78 11.18 -3.47 11.91
C GLU A 78 10.32 -3.17 10.69
N THR A 79 9.97 -1.91 10.45
CA THR A 79 9.09 -1.53 9.33
C THR A 79 9.71 -0.49 8.41
N ALA A 80 10.89 0.01 8.72
CA ALA A 80 11.50 1.14 8.01
C ALA A 80 11.81 0.86 6.55
N SER A 81 12.08 -0.37 6.17
CA SER A 81 12.51 -0.72 4.82
C SER A 81 11.39 -1.18 3.89
N TYR A 82 10.16 -1.37 4.40
CA TYR A 82 9.07 -1.85 3.55
C TYR A 82 8.69 -0.81 2.49
N PRO A 83 8.63 -1.19 1.20
CA PRO A 83 8.11 -0.29 0.19
C PRO A 83 6.64 0.02 0.44
N ALA A 84 6.25 1.27 0.27
CA ALA A 84 4.88 1.70 0.50
C ALA A 84 4.32 2.35 -0.77
N VAL A 85 3.10 1.97 -1.14
CA VAL A 85 2.37 2.51 -2.27
C VAL A 85 1.09 3.13 -1.74
N PHE A 86 0.81 4.37 -2.12
CA PHE A 86 -0.45 5.01 -1.78
C PHE A 86 -1.52 4.69 -2.82
N ILE A 87 -2.75 4.45 -2.34
CA ILE A 87 -3.92 4.36 -3.19
C ILE A 87 -4.83 5.51 -2.78
N THR A 88 -5.12 6.45 -3.70
CA THR A 88 -5.73 7.71 -3.32
C THR A 88 -6.52 8.36 -4.45
N ALA A 89 -7.58 9.09 -4.09
CA ALA A 89 -8.34 9.93 -5.02
C ALA A 89 -7.64 11.27 -5.28
N LYS A 90 -6.57 11.60 -4.56
CA LYS A 90 -5.82 12.83 -4.80
C LYS A 90 -5.02 12.69 -6.09
N ALA A 91 -5.35 13.50 -7.09
CA ALA A 91 -4.91 13.28 -8.45
C ALA A 91 -3.99 14.37 -9.01
N THR A 92 -3.65 15.42 -8.24
CA THR A 92 -2.78 16.49 -8.75
C THR A 92 -1.32 16.04 -8.74
N GLN A 93 -0.52 16.59 -9.66
CA GLN A 93 0.91 16.33 -9.68
C GLN A 93 1.58 16.77 -8.39
N LYS A 94 1.10 17.84 -7.78
CA LYS A 94 1.62 18.33 -6.52
C LYS A 94 1.41 17.32 -5.39
N ASP A 95 0.19 16.75 -5.31
CA ASP A 95 -0.10 15.72 -4.30
C ASP A 95 0.80 14.50 -4.48
N HIS A 96 0.99 14.05 -5.71
CA HIS A 96 1.85 12.92 -6.02
C HIS A 96 3.31 13.21 -5.65
N ALA A 97 3.79 14.41 -5.96
CA ALA A 97 5.16 14.81 -5.62
C ALA A 97 5.38 14.80 -4.11
N GLU A 98 4.41 15.29 -3.33
CA GLU A 98 4.49 15.28 -1.87
C GLU A 98 4.59 13.85 -1.32
N LEU A 99 3.80 12.92 -1.85
CA LEU A 99 3.84 11.52 -1.41
C LEU A 99 5.18 10.87 -1.75
N LEU A 100 5.71 11.13 -2.92
CA LEU A 100 7.01 10.59 -3.31
C LEU A 100 8.14 11.15 -2.45
N GLU A 101 8.06 12.42 -2.07
CA GLU A 101 9.01 13.03 -1.14
C GLU A 101 8.97 12.39 0.24
N LEU A 102 7.80 11.92 0.68
CA LEU A 102 7.65 11.20 1.93
C LEU A 102 8.21 9.78 1.87
N GLY A 103 8.67 9.35 0.71
CA GLY A 103 9.28 8.04 0.55
C GLY A 103 8.36 6.98 -0.03
N ALA A 104 7.22 7.36 -0.61
CA ALA A 104 6.35 6.40 -1.28
C ALA A 104 7.06 5.84 -2.52
N ALA A 105 6.92 4.53 -2.72
CA ALA A 105 7.47 3.85 -3.88
C ALA A 105 6.64 4.09 -5.14
N GLY A 106 5.35 4.42 -4.97
CA GLY A 106 4.46 4.69 -6.07
C GLY A 106 3.08 5.09 -5.60
N ILE A 107 2.22 5.40 -6.55
CA ILE A 107 0.86 5.88 -6.28
C ILE A 107 -0.09 5.21 -7.27
N VAL A 108 -1.22 4.74 -6.75
CA VAL A 108 -2.34 4.25 -7.56
C VAL A 108 -3.50 5.21 -7.35
N SER A 109 -4.04 5.75 -8.43
CA SER A 109 -5.15 6.70 -8.37
C SER A 109 -6.50 6.00 -8.26
N LYS A 110 -7.38 6.54 -7.42
CA LYS A 110 -8.79 6.11 -7.35
C LYS A 110 -9.62 6.96 -8.32
N PRO A 111 -10.61 6.41 -9.00
CA PRO A 111 -10.93 4.99 -9.05
C PRO A 111 -9.90 4.20 -9.86
N PHE A 112 -9.64 2.98 -9.44
CA PHE A 112 -8.73 2.07 -10.15
C PHE A 112 -9.51 0.92 -10.77
N SER A 113 -8.92 0.28 -11.77
CA SER A 113 -9.50 -0.92 -12.35
C SER A 113 -9.03 -2.15 -11.56
N PRO A 114 -9.95 -2.94 -10.98
CA PRO A 114 -9.55 -4.16 -10.27
C PRO A 114 -8.79 -5.14 -11.15
N LYS A 115 -9.07 -5.13 -12.45
CA LYS A 115 -8.35 -5.97 -13.41
C LYS A 115 -6.89 -5.55 -13.54
N ASP A 116 -6.61 -4.25 -13.45
CA ASP A 116 -5.27 -3.70 -13.71
C ASP A 116 -4.43 -3.50 -12.45
N LEU A 117 -5.05 -3.44 -11.28
CA LEU A 117 -4.34 -3.15 -10.03
C LEU A 117 -3.13 -4.08 -9.77
N PRO A 118 -3.25 -5.41 -9.94
CA PRO A 118 -2.10 -6.27 -9.70
C PRO A 118 -0.90 -5.93 -10.59
N GLU A 119 -1.14 -5.62 -11.87
CA GLU A 119 -0.07 -5.26 -12.79
C GLU A 119 0.55 -3.90 -12.45
N GLN A 120 -0.27 -2.95 -12.00
CA GLN A 120 0.25 -1.66 -11.54
C GLN A 120 1.22 -1.86 -10.37
N LEU A 121 0.85 -2.71 -9.42
CA LEU A 121 1.72 -3.00 -8.28
C LEU A 121 2.98 -3.74 -8.70
N ARG A 122 2.88 -4.70 -9.62
CA ARG A 122 4.04 -5.42 -10.14
C ARG A 122 5.00 -4.50 -10.87
N THR A 123 4.47 -3.53 -11.61
CA THR A 123 5.29 -2.53 -12.32
C THR A 123 6.07 -1.68 -11.32
N ILE A 124 5.41 -1.22 -10.26
CA ILE A 124 6.08 -0.45 -9.21
C ILE A 124 7.15 -1.32 -8.53
N TRP A 125 6.79 -2.55 -8.18
CA TRP A 125 7.71 -3.51 -7.54
C TRP A 125 8.95 -3.75 -8.38
N ALA A 126 8.76 -3.98 -9.68
CA ALA A 126 9.87 -4.26 -10.60
C ALA A 126 10.82 -3.06 -10.76
N GLY A 127 10.33 -1.85 -10.54
CA GLY A 127 11.15 -0.63 -10.62
C GLY A 127 11.93 -0.31 -9.35
N LEU A 128 11.76 -1.08 -8.27
CA LEU A 128 12.47 -0.84 -7.01
C LEU A 128 13.92 -1.32 -7.09
N PRO A 129 14.84 -0.63 -6.38
CA PRO A 129 16.26 -1.02 -6.36
C PRO A 129 16.50 -2.36 -5.69
#